data_684dcafd2ecfcceb93ee4a025be1d9f6
#
_entry.id   684dcafd2ecfcceb93ee4a025be1d9f6
#
_cell.length_a   1.000
_cell.length_b   1.000
_cell.length_c   1.000
_cell.angle_alpha   90.00
_cell.angle_beta   90.00
_cell.angle_gamma   90.00
#
_symmetry.space_group_name_H-M   'P 1'
#
loop_
_entity.id
_entity.type
_entity.pdbx_description
1 polymer ?
#
loop_
_entity_poly.entity_id
_entity_poly.type
_entity_poly.pdbx_seq_one_letter_code
_entity_poly.pdbx_strand_id
1 'polypeptide(L)'
;MLENLHWSDLSTIEFLESLLRLAAEHRILFINVFRPNYKETSDRLLGTARERYGRYNTEIYLEPLDKYQSEVLTNNLMKVKAFPTAIRKQIITRTEGNPFFIEEVVQSFIDQGIVVSEDGNFRVTNKIASVIIPETIQDVLMARIDKLDEETKDLLKIASVIGRNFLSARSAYRLMYFLKNL
;
A
#
# COMPACT_ATOMS: atom_id res chain seq x y z
N MET A 1 6.94 15.48 -2.63
CA MET A 1 7.01 14.21 -1.86
C MET A 1 7.76 13.21 -2.70
N LEU A 2 8.68 12.46 -2.11
CA LEU A 2 9.50 11.43 -2.73
C LEU A 2 9.27 10.12 -1.99
N GLU A 3 8.87 9.09 -2.71
CA GLU A 3 8.51 7.78 -2.14
C GLU A 3 9.48 6.69 -2.58
N ASN A 4 9.56 5.63 -1.79
CA ASN A 4 10.37 4.45 -2.10
C ASN A 4 11.88 4.74 -2.26
N LEU A 5 12.41 5.73 -1.55
CA LEU A 5 13.82 6.13 -1.66
C LEU A 5 14.81 5.01 -1.30
N HIS A 6 14.38 3.98 -0.60
CA HIS A 6 15.19 2.79 -0.33
C HIS A 6 15.51 1.98 -1.60
N TRP A 7 14.78 2.19 -2.71
CA TRP A 7 15.06 1.62 -4.03
C TRP A 7 15.81 2.57 -4.98
N SER A 8 16.17 3.75 -4.49
CA SER A 8 16.90 4.72 -5.29
C SER A 8 18.33 4.26 -5.59
N ASP A 9 18.87 4.70 -6.71
CA ASP A 9 20.29 4.60 -6.98
C ASP A 9 21.08 5.62 -6.15
N LEU A 10 22.38 5.40 -6.05
CA LEU A 10 23.28 6.22 -5.26
C LEU A 10 23.35 7.68 -5.76
N SER A 11 23.34 7.89 -7.08
CA SER A 11 23.37 9.22 -7.68
C SER A 11 22.14 10.04 -7.31
N THR A 12 20.98 9.41 -7.28
CA THR A 12 19.72 10.05 -6.80
C THR A 12 19.83 10.45 -5.34
N ILE A 13 20.40 9.62 -4.47
CA ILE A 13 20.59 9.95 -3.05
C ILE A 13 21.57 11.13 -2.91
N GLU A 14 22.71 11.12 -3.61
CA GLU A 14 23.68 12.22 -3.60
C GLU A 14 23.07 13.54 -4.08
N PHE A 15 22.25 13.49 -5.11
CA PHE A 15 21.50 14.65 -5.57
C PHE A 15 20.52 15.15 -4.51
N LEU A 16 19.76 14.27 -3.87
CA LEU A 16 18.83 14.63 -2.80
C LEU A 16 19.57 15.23 -1.59
N GLU A 17 20.71 14.67 -1.19
CA GLU A 17 21.53 15.22 -0.12
C GLU A 17 21.94 16.68 -0.42
N SER A 18 22.28 16.97 -1.67
CA SER A 18 22.63 18.33 -2.10
C SER A 18 21.45 19.30 -2.05
N LEU A 19 20.22 18.80 -2.27
CA LEU A 19 19.00 19.60 -2.22
C LEU A 19 18.49 19.87 -0.79
N LEU A 20 18.88 19.07 0.20
CA LEU A 20 18.40 19.26 1.59
C LEU A 20 18.71 20.64 2.16
N ARG A 21 19.81 21.30 1.70
CA ARG A 21 20.14 22.67 2.10
C ARG A 21 19.00 23.66 1.81
N LEU A 22 18.23 23.42 0.74
CA LEU A 22 17.13 24.30 0.35
C LEU A 22 16.02 24.37 1.41
N ALA A 23 15.86 23.34 2.24
CA ALA A 23 14.93 23.39 3.35
C ALA A 23 15.33 24.39 4.46
N ALA A 24 16.64 24.66 4.59
CA ALA A 24 17.15 25.65 5.53
C ALA A 24 17.16 27.07 4.96
N GLU A 25 17.35 27.21 3.66
CA GLU A 25 17.52 28.49 2.97
C GLU A 25 16.21 29.05 2.40
N HIS A 26 15.26 28.18 2.09
CA HIS A 26 14.01 28.49 1.38
C HIS A 26 12.78 27.87 2.06
N ARG A 27 11.59 28.35 1.71
CA ARG A 27 10.31 27.77 2.18
C ARG A 27 9.93 26.53 1.38
N ILE A 28 10.78 25.49 1.44
CA ILE A 28 10.60 24.22 0.74
C ILE A 28 10.48 23.10 1.77
N LEU A 29 9.44 22.28 1.64
CA LEU A 29 9.26 21.08 2.45
C LEU A 29 9.58 19.84 1.60
N PHE A 30 10.55 19.05 2.05
CA PHE A 30 10.81 17.72 1.52
C PHE A 30 10.07 16.68 2.37
N ILE A 31 9.23 15.86 1.75
CA ILE A 31 8.61 14.70 2.39
C ILE A 31 9.22 13.47 1.75
N ASN A 32 10.06 12.78 2.49
CA ASN A 32 10.80 11.61 2.05
C ASN A 32 10.21 10.35 2.71
N VAL A 33 9.75 9.39 1.91
CA VAL A 33 9.12 8.15 2.37
C VAL A 33 9.99 6.97 1.97
N PHE A 34 10.40 6.17 2.94
CA PHE A 34 11.28 5.03 2.72
C PHE A 34 11.17 3.97 3.83
N ARG A 35 11.67 2.79 3.56
CA ARG A 35 11.88 1.75 4.57
C ARG A 35 13.25 1.92 5.21
N PRO A 36 13.40 1.69 6.51
CA PRO A 36 14.70 1.71 7.20
C PRO A 36 15.57 0.52 6.80
N ASN A 37 16.83 0.54 7.26
CA ASN A 37 17.83 -0.52 7.07
C ASN A 37 18.36 -0.69 5.63
N TYR A 38 18.32 0.36 4.83
CA TYR A 38 18.98 0.43 3.53
C TYR A 38 20.15 1.42 3.61
N LYS A 39 21.32 0.91 4.03
CA LYS A 39 22.50 1.69 4.47
C LYS A 39 22.97 2.72 3.43
N GLU A 40 23.02 2.34 2.16
CA GLU A 40 23.57 3.18 1.09
C GLU A 40 22.58 4.20 0.55
N THR A 41 21.30 4.07 0.86
CA THR A 41 20.23 4.93 0.35
C THR A 41 19.50 5.67 1.46
N SER A 42 18.43 5.08 2.00
CA SER A 42 17.57 5.77 2.97
C SER A 42 18.29 6.11 4.28
N ASP A 43 19.12 5.22 4.81
CA ASP A 43 19.84 5.46 6.07
C ASP A 43 20.92 6.54 5.88
N ARG A 44 21.58 6.57 4.73
CA ARG A 44 22.55 7.61 4.37
C ARG A 44 21.88 8.98 4.27
N LEU A 45 20.77 9.08 3.53
CA LEU A 45 20.02 10.34 3.40
C LEU A 45 19.53 10.83 4.76
N LEU A 46 19.01 9.91 5.60
CA LEU A 46 18.56 10.23 6.95
C LEU A 46 19.71 10.69 7.84
N GLY A 47 20.88 10.03 7.77
CA GLY A 47 22.10 10.45 8.47
C GLY A 47 22.49 11.88 8.11
N THR A 48 22.56 12.19 6.82
CA THR A 48 22.86 13.55 6.33
C THR A 48 21.82 14.57 6.84
N ALA A 49 20.53 14.24 6.83
CA ALA A 49 19.47 15.11 7.31
C ALA A 49 19.61 15.38 8.83
N ARG A 50 19.95 14.37 9.62
CA ARG A 50 20.17 14.49 11.07
C ARG A 50 21.38 15.35 11.40
N GLU A 51 22.50 15.03 10.77
CA GLU A 51 23.79 15.65 11.11
C GLU A 51 23.88 17.12 10.68
N ARG A 52 23.42 17.40 9.47
CA ARG A 52 23.59 18.73 8.85
C ARG A 52 22.37 19.64 9.01
N TYR A 53 21.18 19.07 9.08
CA TYR A 53 19.90 19.79 9.04
C TYR A 53 18.97 19.43 10.17
N GLY A 54 19.44 18.90 11.29
CA GLY A 54 18.63 18.40 12.40
C GLY A 54 17.56 19.37 12.90
N ARG A 55 17.83 20.69 12.87
CA ARG A 55 16.85 21.74 13.21
C ARG A 55 15.64 21.78 12.26
N TYR A 56 15.84 21.36 11.03
CA TYR A 56 14.84 21.37 9.94
C TYR A 56 14.34 19.97 9.59
N ASN A 57 14.80 18.95 10.33
CA ASN A 57 14.42 17.56 10.12
C ASN A 57 13.43 17.08 11.18
N THR A 58 12.36 16.46 10.73
CA THR A 58 11.39 15.77 11.59
C THR A 58 11.21 14.35 11.08
N GLU A 59 11.32 13.40 11.98
CA GLU A 59 11.19 11.98 11.66
C GLU A 59 9.88 11.44 12.19
N ILE A 60 9.17 10.73 11.34
CA ILE A 60 7.92 10.05 11.68
C ILE A 60 8.10 8.57 11.40
N TYR A 61 8.06 7.77 12.44
CA TYR A 61 8.11 6.31 12.34
C TYR A 61 6.69 5.76 12.33
N LEU A 62 6.35 5.03 11.27
CA LEU A 62 5.07 4.34 11.18
C LEU A 62 5.25 2.90 11.68
N GLU A 63 4.57 2.59 12.75
CA GLU A 63 4.50 1.25 13.31
C GLU A 63 3.20 0.55 12.91
N PRO A 64 3.14 -0.79 12.96
CA PRO A 64 1.89 -1.50 12.81
C PRO A 64 0.86 -0.99 13.83
N LEU A 65 -0.41 -0.98 13.44
CA LEU A 65 -1.52 -0.63 14.33
C LEU A 65 -1.57 -1.60 15.51
N ASP A 66 -1.78 -1.08 16.70
CA ASP A 66 -2.09 -1.91 17.85
C ASP A 66 -3.47 -2.60 17.70
N LYS A 67 -3.80 -3.48 18.65
CA LYS A 67 -5.07 -4.21 18.61
C LYS A 67 -6.28 -3.29 18.61
N TYR A 68 -6.27 -2.25 19.43
CA TYR A 68 -7.39 -1.31 19.52
C TYR A 68 -7.53 -0.50 18.23
N GLN A 69 -6.44 0.01 17.69
CA GLN A 69 -6.41 0.75 16.43
C GLN A 69 -6.87 -0.12 15.25
N SER A 70 -6.44 -1.39 15.23
CA SER A 70 -6.88 -2.38 14.22
C SER A 70 -8.39 -2.67 14.33
N GLU A 71 -8.93 -2.74 15.55
CA GLU A 71 -10.37 -2.88 15.77
C GLU A 71 -11.14 -1.66 15.27
N VAL A 72 -10.67 -0.46 15.60
CA VAL A 72 -11.27 0.81 15.14
C VAL A 72 -11.26 0.89 13.63
N LEU A 73 -10.13 0.61 12.99
CA LEU A 73 -10.02 0.61 11.52
C LEU A 73 -11.00 -0.40 10.89
N THR A 74 -11.00 -1.64 11.38
CA THR A 74 -11.89 -2.70 10.89
C THR A 74 -13.36 -2.30 11.00
N ASN A 75 -13.77 -1.72 12.13
CA ASN A 75 -15.14 -1.26 12.36
C ASN A 75 -15.53 -0.09 11.43
N ASN A 76 -14.61 0.86 11.22
CA ASN A 76 -14.84 2.01 10.36
C ASN A 76 -14.99 1.61 8.89
N LEU A 77 -14.21 0.63 8.44
CA LEU A 77 -14.26 0.11 7.07
C LEU A 77 -15.55 -0.68 6.82
N MET A 78 -15.92 -1.55 7.76
CA MET A 78 -17.08 -2.41 7.59
C MET A 78 -18.41 -1.72 7.84
N LYS A 79 -18.46 -0.72 8.73
CA LYS A 79 -19.69 0.00 9.14
C LYS A 79 -20.87 -0.92 9.49
N VAL A 80 -20.60 -2.15 9.93
CA VAL A 80 -21.59 -3.18 10.25
C VAL A 80 -21.89 -3.15 11.73
N LYS A 81 -23.18 -3.04 12.10
CA LYS A 81 -23.61 -3.01 13.52
C LYS A 81 -23.32 -4.31 14.28
N ALA A 82 -23.34 -5.46 13.60
CA ALA A 82 -23.17 -6.80 14.21
C ALA A 82 -22.20 -7.64 13.38
N PHE A 83 -20.90 -7.42 13.56
CA PHE A 83 -19.87 -8.25 12.95
C PHE A 83 -19.38 -9.32 13.94
N PRO A 84 -19.29 -10.63 13.53
CA PRO A 84 -18.90 -11.69 14.44
C PRO A 84 -17.54 -11.45 15.09
N THR A 85 -17.49 -11.47 16.42
CA THR A 85 -16.28 -11.20 17.20
C THR A 85 -15.15 -12.17 16.88
N ALA A 86 -15.47 -13.44 16.59
CA ALA A 86 -14.48 -14.45 16.22
C ALA A 86 -13.74 -14.08 14.93
N ILE A 87 -14.48 -13.66 13.90
CA ILE A 87 -13.90 -13.26 12.61
C ILE A 87 -13.08 -11.98 12.77
N ARG A 88 -13.59 -11.00 13.54
CA ARG A 88 -12.85 -9.78 13.84
C ARG A 88 -11.50 -10.08 14.50
N LYS A 89 -11.47 -10.96 15.50
CA LYS A 89 -10.23 -11.38 16.14
C LYS A 89 -9.27 -12.04 15.15
N GLN A 90 -9.78 -12.88 14.24
CA GLN A 90 -8.95 -13.51 13.22
C GLN A 90 -8.36 -12.48 12.25
N ILE A 91 -9.14 -11.48 11.80
CA ILE A 91 -8.61 -10.39 10.97
C ILE A 91 -7.44 -9.71 11.68
N ILE A 92 -7.66 -9.24 12.91
CA ILE A 92 -6.64 -8.51 13.68
C ILE A 92 -5.37 -9.35 13.88
N THR A 93 -5.53 -10.64 14.20
CA THR A 93 -4.40 -11.54 14.43
C THR A 93 -3.61 -11.78 13.14
N ARG A 94 -4.29 -12.02 12.00
CA ARG A 94 -3.61 -12.35 10.75
C ARG A 94 -3.00 -11.14 10.04
N THR A 95 -3.61 -9.98 10.23
CA THR A 95 -3.09 -8.75 9.59
C THR A 95 -1.95 -8.10 10.36
N GLU A 96 -1.69 -8.54 11.61
CA GLU A 96 -0.58 -8.06 12.45
C GLU A 96 -0.49 -6.53 12.52
N GLY A 97 -1.66 -5.86 12.49
CA GLY A 97 -1.72 -4.40 12.53
C GLY A 97 -1.34 -3.70 11.21
N ASN A 98 -1.17 -4.43 10.12
CA ASN A 98 -0.94 -3.81 8.82
C ASN A 98 -2.26 -3.22 8.28
N PRO A 99 -2.42 -1.88 8.21
CA PRO A 99 -3.67 -1.26 7.79
C PRO A 99 -4.06 -1.62 6.37
N PHE A 100 -3.10 -1.70 5.45
CA PHE A 100 -3.36 -2.09 4.08
C PHE A 100 -3.89 -3.53 3.99
N PHE A 101 -3.34 -4.45 4.79
CA PHE A 101 -3.84 -5.82 4.82
C PHE A 101 -5.26 -5.90 5.40
N ILE A 102 -5.56 -5.10 6.44
CA ILE A 102 -6.93 -4.99 6.99
C ILE A 102 -7.91 -4.52 5.91
N GLU A 103 -7.55 -3.45 5.18
CA GLU A 103 -8.38 -2.91 4.10
C GLU A 103 -8.63 -3.94 3.00
N GLU A 104 -7.60 -4.64 2.55
CA GLU A 104 -7.71 -5.66 1.50
C GLU A 104 -8.58 -6.86 1.94
N VAL A 105 -8.46 -7.31 3.20
CA VAL A 105 -9.32 -8.37 3.74
C VAL A 105 -10.79 -7.92 3.77
N VAL A 106 -11.06 -6.71 4.26
CA VAL A 106 -12.42 -6.15 4.30
C VAL A 106 -12.98 -6.01 2.89
N GLN A 107 -12.18 -5.49 1.95
CA GLN A 107 -12.60 -5.37 0.56
C GLN A 107 -12.90 -6.74 -0.06
N SER A 108 -12.10 -7.77 0.25
CA SER A 108 -12.37 -9.14 -0.23
C SER A 108 -13.70 -9.69 0.29
N PHE A 109 -14.13 -9.32 1.48
CA PHE A 109 -15.44 -9.72 2.03
C PHE A 109 -16.59 -9.05 1.28
N ILE A 110 -16.42 -7.80 0.86
CA ILE A 110 -17.39 -7.10 0.02
C ILE A 110 -17.47 -7.76 -1.35
N ASP A 111 -16.33 -8.00 -1.99
CA ASP A 111 -16.22 -8.60 -3.33
C ASP A 111 -16.79 -10.04 -3.39
N GLN A 112 -16.75 -10.77 -2.27
CA GLN A 112 -17.32 -12.12 -2.15
C GLN A 112 -18.79 -12.12 -1.73
N GLY A 113 -19.36 -10.95 -1.45
CA GLY A 113 -20.72 -10.81 -0.96
C GLY A 113 -20.92 -11.41 0.44
N ILE A 114 -19.87 -11.46 1.25
CA ILE A 114 -19.91 -11.80 2.67
C ILE A 114 -20.47 -10.61 3.45
N VAL A 115 -20.05 -9.43 3.04
CA VAL A 115 -20.60 -8.14 3.49
C VAL A 115 -21.26 -7.47 2.29
N VAL A 116 -22.52 -7.11 2.42
CA VAL A 116 -23.29 -6.43 1.37
C VAL A 116 -23.79 -5.08 1.86
N SER A 117 -23.87 -4.12 0.96
CA SER A 117 -24.45 -2.80 1.25
C SER A 117 -25.94 -2.81 0.88
N GLU A 118 -26.81 -2.47 1.85
CA GLU A 118 -28.25 -2.29 1.67
C GLU A 118 -28.63 -0.92 2.27
N ASP A 119 -29.19 -0.03 1.49
CA ASP A 119 -29.67 1.31 1.91
C ASP A 119 -28.64 2.13 2.71
N GLY A 120 -27.36 2.07 2.28
CA GLY A 120 -26.27 2.78 2.94
C GLY A 120 -25.77 2.15 4.25
N ASN A 121 -26.33 1.00 4.64
CA ASN A 121 -25.85 0.19 5.75
C ASN A 121 -25.20 -1.10 5.22
N PHE A 122 -24.20 -1.57 5.93
CA PHE A 122 -23.58 -2.86 5.62
C PHE A 122 -24.20 -3.98 6.47
N ARG A 123 -24.43 -5.13 5.85
CA ARG A 123 -24.96 -6.33 6.49
C ARG A 123 -24.07 -7.54 6.20
N VAL A 124 -23.90 -8.39 7.21
CA VAL A 124 -23.20 -9.67 7.07
C VAL A 124 -24.16 -10.73 6.55
N THR A 125 -23.76 -11.48 5.54
CA THR A 125 -24.51 -12.61 5.00
C THR A 125 -24.14 -13.92 5.68
N ASN A 126 -24.91 -14.98 5.43
CA ASN A 126 -24.62 -16.32 5.97
C ASN A 126 -23.30 -16.90 5.47
N LYS A 127 -22.73 -16.36 4.38
CA LYS A 127 -21.41 -16.75 3.85
C LYS A 127 -20.27 -16.54 4.86
N ILE A 128 -20.48 -15.69 5.87
CA ILE A 128 -19.47 -15.44 6.92
C ILE A 128 -19.08 -16.71 7.68
N ALA A 129 -19.98 -17.71 7.78
CA ALA A 129 -19.70 -18.95 8.49
C ALA A 129 -18.63 -19.83 7.82
N SER A 130 -18.42 -19.67 6.51
CA SER A 130 -17.43 -20.41 5.71
C SER A 130 -16.28 -19.54 5.22
N VAL A 131 -16.14 -18.33 5.76
CA VAL A 131 -15.09 -17.42 5.32
C VAL A 131 -13.70 -17.93 5.71
N ILE A 132 -12.79 -17.90 4.75
CA ILE A 132 -11.36 -18.14 4.97
C ILE A 132 -10.66 -16.80 4.87
N ILE A 133 -10.03 -16.37 5.97
CA ILE A 133 -9.21 -15.17 5.95
C ILE A 133 -7.83 -15.58 5.43
N PRO A 134 -7.33 -14.94 4.37
CA PRO A 134 -6.00 -15.21 3.84
C PRO A 134 -4.92 -15.04 4.91
N GLU A 135 -3.84 -15.81 4.81
CA GLU A 135 -2.74 -15.75 5.77
C GLU A 135 -1.77 -14.61 5.47
N THR A 136 -1.65 -14.26 4.20
CA THR A 136 -0.75 -13.19 3.76
C THR A 136 -1.48 -12.18 2.87
N ILE A 137 -0.93 -10.98 2.77
CA ILE A 137 -1.44 -9.97 1.86
C ILE A 137 -1.29 -10.40 0.39
N GLN A 138 -0.24 -11.18 0.09
CA GLN A 138 -0.02 -11.74 -1.24
C GLN A 138 -1.19 -12.65 -1.64
N ASP A 139 -1.70 -13.48 -0.73
CA ASP A 139 -2.84 -14.36 -1.00
C ASP A 139 -4.09 -13.55 -1.36
N VAL A 140 -4.33 -12.42 -0.65
CA VAL A 140 -5.45 -11.53 -0.98
C VAL A 140 -5.30 -10.94 -2.38
N LEU A 141 -4.12 -10.44 -2.69
CA LEU A 141 -3.83 -9.82 -3.99
C LEU A 141 -3.91 -10.85 -5.12
N MET A 142 -3.34 -12.04 -4.93
CA MET A 142 -3.43 -13.13 -5.90
C MET A 142 -4.87 -13.56 -6.15
N ALA A 143 -5.67 -13.74 -5.08
CA ALA A 143 -7.08 -14.08 -5.23
C ALA A 143 -7.89 -13.00 -5.99
N ARG A 144 -7.48 -11.72 -5.94
CA ARG A 144 -8.08 -10.66 -6.76
C ARG A 144 -7.61 -10.72 -8.21
N ILE A 145 -6.32 -10.96 -8.44
CA ILE A 145 -5.75 -11.11 -9.78
C ILE A 145 -6.38 -12.30 -10.48
N ASP A 146 -6.56 -13.43 -9.80
CA ASP A 146 -7.15 -14.66 -10.37
C ASP A 146 -8.59 -14.47 -10.87
N LYS A 147 -9.32 -13.50 -10.32
CA LYS A 147 -10.69 -13.15 -10.76
C LYS A 147 -10.74 -12.30 -12.02
N LEU A 148 -9.62 -11.72 -12.44
CA LEU A 148 -9.55 -10.93 -13.67
C LEU A 148 -9.67 -11.86 -14.90
N ASP A 149 -10.19 -11.31 -15.99
CA ASP A 149 -10.15 -11.98 -17.29
C ASP A 149 -8.70 -12.06 -17.81
N GLU A 150 -8.43 -12.95 -18.75
CA GLU A 150 -7.07 -13.21 -19.23
C GLU A 150 -6.45 -11.98 -19.91
N GLU A 151 -7.24 -11.17 -20.63
CA GLU A 151 -6.74 -9.94 -21.27
C GLU A 151 -6.25 -8.93 -20.22
N THR A 152 -7.04 -8.75 -19.15
CA THR A 152 -6.67 -7.87 -18.03
C THR A 152 -5.45 -8.42 -17.27
N LYS A 153 -5.34 -9.74 -17.06
CA LYS A 153 -4.16 -10.36 -16.44
C LYS A 153 -2.89 -10.11 -17.25
N ASP A 154 -2.96 -10.28 -18.56
CA ASP A 154 -1.80 -10.05 -19.43
C ASP A 154 -1.39 -8.58 -19.44
N LEU A 155 -2.37 -7.66 -19.48
CA LEU A 155 -2.10 -6.23 -19.33
C LEU A 155 -1.43 -5.92 -17.99
N LEU A 156 -1.87 -6.56 -16.90
CA LEU A 156 -1.28 -6.37 -15.56
C LEU A 156 0.17 -6.88 -15.51
N LYS A 157 0.46 -8.05 -16.11
CA LYS A 157 1.83 -8.59 -16.23
C LYS A 157 2.76 -7.59 -16.91
N ILE A 158 2.31 -7.00 -18.01
CA ILE A 158 3.09 -6.01 -18.75
C ILE A 158 3.26 -4.74 -17.95
N ALA A 159 2.18 -4.22 -17.34
CA ALA A 159 2.22 -3.03 -16.51
C ALA A 159 3.19 -3.20 -15.32
N SER A 160 3.32 -4.40 -14.77
CA SER A 160 4.24 -4.70 -13.67
C SER A 160 5.72 -4.49 -14.02
N VAL A 161 6.08 -4.65 -15.28
CA VAL A 161 7.46 -4.40 -15.78
C VAL A 161 7.71 -2.91 -16.02
N ILE A 162 6.68 -2.17 -16.45
CA ILE A 162 6.79 -0.74 -16.76
C ILE A 162 6.80 0.10 -15.48
N GLY A 163 6.17 -0.37 -14.43
CA GLY A 163 6.05 0.32 -13.15
C GLY A 163 4.75 1.12 -12.98
N ARG A 164 4.67 1.87 -11.88
CA ARG A 164 3.43 2.47 -11.36
C ARG A 164 2.86 3.60 -12.22
N ASN A 165 3.70 4.35 -12.93
CA ASN A 165 3.31 5.52 -13.69
C ASN A 165 3.60 5.32 -15.17
N PHE A 166 2.61 4.92 -15.92
CA PHE A 166 2.67 4.96 -17.38
C PHE A 166 1.58 5.92 -17.89
N LEU A 167 1.98 6.82 -18.75
CA LEU A 167 1.07 7.79 -19.36
C LEU A 167 0.09 7.09 -20.29
N SER A 168 -1.16 7.35 -20.06
CA SER A 168 -2.33 6.69 -20.58
C SER A 168 -2.48 6.52 -22.10
N ALA A 169 -3.22 6.37 -22.85
CA ALA A 169 -3.58 6.25 -24.26
C ALA A 169 -2.43 5.95 -25.25
N ARG A 170 -1.38 6.77 -25.34
CA ARG A 170 -0.30 6.53 -26.32
C ARG A 170 0.62 5.37 -25.95
N SER A 171 0.86 5.17 -24.64
CA SER A 171 1.68 4.05 -24.16
C SER A 171 0.93 2.74 -24.23
N ALA A 172 -0.38 2.72 -23.96
CA ALA A 172 -1.22 1.54 -24.09
C ALA A 172 -1.32 1.08 -25.57
N TYR A 173 -1.49 2.01 -26.53
CA TYR A 173 -1.48 1.68 -27.96
C TYR A 173 -0.12 1.17 -28.43
N ARG A 174 0.97 1.73 -27.95
CA ARG A 174 2.33 1.27 -28.29
C ARG A 174 2.62 -0.11 -27.70
N LEU A 175 2.14 -0.36 -26.49
CA LEU A 175 2.23 -1.62 -25.80
C LEU A 175 1.40 -2.70 -26.49
N MET A 176 0.14 -2.41 -26.84
CA MET A 176 -0.72 -3.31 -27.62
C MET A 176 -0.14 -3.62 -29.01
N TYR A 177 0.49 -2.64 -29.65
CA TYR A 177 1.14 -2.87 -30.95
C TYR A 177 2.38 -3.75 -30.84
N PHE A 178 3.18 -3.56 -29.79
CA PHE A 178 4.36 -4.39 -29.50
C PHE A 178 3.97 -5.85 -29.21
N LEU A 179 2.88 -6.05 -28.46
CA LEU A 179 2.37 -7.36 -28.07
C LEU A 179 1.71 -8.15 -29.21
N LYS A 180 1.12 -7.45 -30.19
CA LYS A 180 0.57 -8.11 -31.38
C LYS A 180 1.64 -8.64 -32.35
N ASN A 181 2.90 -8.21 -32.16
CA ASN A 181 4.03 -8.56 -33.05
C ASN A 181 5.12 -9.38 -32.35
N LEU A 182 4.88 -9.87 -31.12
CA LEU A 182 5.61 -10.94 -30.43
C LEU A 182 4.92 -12.28 -30.63
#